data_441d3866676861c648fcfe85a7f8d2ca
#
_entry.id   441d3866676861c648fcfe85a7f8d2ca
#
_cell.length_a   1.000
_cell.length_b   1.000
_cell.length_c   1.000
_cell.angle_alpha   90.00
_cell.angle_beta   90.00
_cell.angle_gamma   90.00
#
_symmetry.space_group_name_H-M   'P 1'
#
loop_
_entity.id
_entity.type
_entity.pdbx_description
1 polymer ?
#
loop_
_entity_poly.entity_id
_entity_poly.type
_entity_poly.pdbx_seq_one_letter_code
_entity_poly.pdbx_strand_id
1 'polypeptide(L)'
;KNGISEIISIIDEFNNKKIVLFGIPGAFTPTCSEEHFPGYIKLYDKIIERGVDNIYCMSVNDKHVMKSWLISYSDDHKIIGIADGNAEITKHFNLISDKTKNHMGFRSSRFVMIIINNQIISLKIENPGELNVSTAENILKDL
;
A
#
# COMPACT_ATOMS: atom_id res chain seq x y z
N LYS A 1 -9.81 0.85 8.91
CA LYS A 1 -9.19 0.40 10.19
C LYS A 1 -10.13 -0.57 10.90
N ASN A 2 -9.62 -1.69 11.33
CA ASN A 2 -10.40 -2.66 12.14
C ASN A 2 -11.74 -3.06 11.51
N GLY A 3 -11.79 -3.20 10.18
CA GLY A 3 -13.01 -3.52 9.46
C GLY A 3 -13.98 -2.36 9.30
N ILE A 4 -13.65 -1.17 9.78
CA ILE A 4 -14.45 0.05 9.66
C ILE A 4 -13.88 0.90 8.53
N SER A 5 -14.77 1.35 7.63
CA SER A 5 -14.40 2.30 6.56
C SER A 5 -14.80 3.71 6.95
N GLU A 6 -13.89 4.65 6.73
CA GLU A 6 -14.15 6.08 6.96
C GLU A 6 -13.44 6.91 5.91
N ILE A 7 -13.94 8.11 5.66
CA ILE A 7 -13.29 9.09 4.76
C ILE A 7 -12.29 9.88 5.60
N ILE A 8 -11.03 9.90 5.16
CA ILE A 8 -9.95 10.57 5.87
C ILE A 8 -9.19 11.54 4.97
N SER A 9 -8.54 12.52 5.60
CA SER A 9 -7.53 13.34 4.94
C SER A 9 -6.15 12.68 5.15
N ILE A 10 -5.44 12.44 4.06
CA ILE A 10 -4.10 11.83 4.12
C ILE A 10 -3.14 12.69 4.94
N ILE A 11 -3.20 14.02 4.78
CA ILE A 11 -2.33 14.93 5.52
C ILE A 11 -2.56 14.80 7.03
N ASP A 12 -3.82 14.72 7.46
CA ASP A 12 -4.16 14.58 8.87
C ASP A 12 -3.79 13.20 9.40
N GLU A 13 -4.05 12.15 8.61
CA GLU A 13 -3.77 10.76 8.99
C GLU A 13 -2.27 10.52 9.18
N PHE A 14 -1.43 11.12 8.34
CA PHE A 14 0.02 10.93 8.36
C PHE A 14 0.78 11.95 9.19
N ASN A 15 0.07 12.92 9.77
CA ASN A 15 0.71 14.00 10.52
C ASN A 15 1.50 13.47 11.74
N ASN A 16 2.74 13.93 11.88
CA ASN A 16 3.65 13.55 12.97
C ASN A 16 3.90 12.04 13.09
N LYS A 17 3.82 11.32 11.98
CA LYS A 17 4.04 9.87 11.96
C LYS A 17 5.13 9.50 10.97
N LYS A 18 5.83 8.41 11.26
CA LYS A 18 6.67 7.69 10.31
C LYS A 18 5.86 6.51 9.80
N ILE A 19 5.58 6.49 8.51
CA ILE A 19 4.77 5.46 7.90
C ILE A 19 5.47 4.79 6.72
N VAL A 20 5.06 3.54 6.46
CA VAL A 20 5.35 2.84 5.22
C VAL A 20 4.03 2.74 4.46
N LEU A 21 4.03 3.24 3.23
CA LEU A 21 2.91 3.14 2.31
C LEU A 21 3.34 2.35 1.09
N PHE A 22 2.74 1.19 0.86
CA PHE A 22 2.97 0.47 -0.37
C PHE A 22 1.70 0.42 -1.21
N GLY A 23 1.88 0.46 -2.52
CA GLY A 23 0.79 0.45 -3.48
C GLY A 23 0.81 -0.81 -4.33
N ILE A 24 -0.38 -1.25 -4.69
CA ILE A 24 -0.59 -2.45 -5.51
C ILE A 24 -1.49 -2.13 -6.69
N PRO A 25 -1.32 -2.81 -7.83
CA PRO A 25 -2.21 -2.63 -9.00
C PRO A 25 -3.66 -3.06 -8.76
N GLY A 26 -3.91 -3.97 -7.85
CA GLY A 26 -5.29 -4.35 -7.55
C GLY A 26 -5.43 -5.42 -6.49
N ALA A 27 -6.43 -5.26 -5.63
CA ALA A 27 -6.86 -6.28 -4.69
C ALA A 27 -7.29 -7.53 -5.46
N PHE A 28 -7.08 -8.70 -4.88
CA PHE A 28 -7.38 -10.01 -5.47
C PHE A 28 -6.58 -10.38 -6.72
N THR A 29 -5.62 -9.57 -7.14
CA THR A 29 -4.72 -9.95 -8.23
C THR A 29 -3.60 -10.86 -7.69
N PRO A 30 -3.03 -11.79 -8.52
CA PRO A 30 -2.16 -12.85 -7.99
C PRO A 30 -0.94 -12.37 -7.21
N THR A 31 -0.08 -11.55 -7.79
CA THR A 31 1.15 -11.09 -7.11
C THR A 31 0.85 -10.26 -5.87
N CYS A 32 -0.16 -9.39 -5.95
CA CYS A 32 -0.58 -8.55 -4.81
C CYS A 32 -1.06 -9.41 -3.65
N SER A 33 -1.84 -10.44 -3.94
CA SER A 33 -2.51 -11.27 -2.93
C SER A 33 -1.64 -12.39 -2.38
N GLU A 34 -0.74 -12.95 -3.20
CA GLU A 34 0.04 -14.15 -2.87
C GLU A 34 1.46 -13.84 -2.40
N GLU A 35 2.01 -12.69 -2.77
CA GLU A 35 3.40 -12.36 -2.50
C GLU A 35 3.59 -11.01 -1.80
N HIS A 36 3.12 -9.92 -2.39
CA HIS A 36 3.42 -8.56 -1.92
C HIS A 36 2.81 -8.29 -0.54
N PHE A 37 1.50 -8.42 -0.42
CA PHE A 37 0.80 -8.18 0.85
C PHE A 37 1.21 -9.17 1.95
N PRO A 38 1.26 -10.49 1.69
CA PRO A 38 1.71 -11.43 2.71
C PRO A 38 3.11 -11.17 3.26
N GLY A 39 4.02 -10.67 2.44
CA GLY A 39 5.36 -10.27 2.89
C GLY A 39 5.32 -9.19 3.97
N TYR A 40 4.43 -8.20 3.81
CA TYR A 40 4.24 -7.15 4.81
C TYR A 40 3.57 -7.66 6.09
N ILE A 41 2.66 -8.60 6.00
CA ILE A 41 2.09 -9.26 7.19
C ILE A 41 3.20 -9.98 7.96
N LYS A 42 4.01 -10.76 7.25
CA LYS A 42 5.09 -11.55 7.85
C LYS A 42 6.12 -10.70 8.57
N LEU A 43 6.51 -9.58 8.00
CA LEU A 43 7.54 -8.70 8.53
C LEU A 43 7.01 -7.49 9.28
N TYR A 44 5.71 -7.45 9.54
CA TYR A 44 5.05 -6.31 10.19
C TYR A 44 5.76 -5.87 11.47
N ASP A 45 5.97 -6.80 12.40
CA ASP A 45 6.58 -6.46 13.70
C ASP A 45 8.00 -5.93 13.55
N LYS A 46 8.78 -6.50 12.64
CA LYS A 46 10.15 -6.04 12.37
C LYS A 46 10.17 -4.62 11.81
N ILE A 47 9.21 -4.28 10.96
CA ILE A 47 9.08 -2.93 10.41
C ILE A 47 8.70 -1.94 11.51
N ILE A 48 7.73 -2.29 12.35
CA ILE A 48 7.29 -1.44 13.47
C ILE A 48 8.44 -1.21 14.46
N GLU A 49 9.26 -2.22 14.74
CA GLU A 49 10.43 -2.09 15.61
C GLU A 49 11.46 -1.06 15.11
N ARG A 50 11.44 -0.73 13.82
CA ARG A 50 12.31 0.30 13.24
C ARG A 50 11.76 1.72 13.39
N GLY A 51 10.73 1.91 14.22
CA GLY A 51 10.14 3.22 14.52
C GLY A 51 9.02 3.62 13.58
N VAL A 52 8.51 2.70 12.77
CA VAL A 52 7.35 2.93 11.92
C VAL A 52 6.08 2.87 12.76
N ASP A 53 5.24 3.90 12.64
CA ASP A 53 3.98 3.97 13.38
C ASP A 53 2.90 3.10 12.76
N ASN A 54 2.75 3.13 11.44
CA ASN A 54 1.74 2.38 10.70
C ASN A 54 2.24 1.94 9.34
N ILE A 55 1.67 0.83 8.85
CA ILE A 55 1.86 0.36 7.48
C ILE A 55 0.52 0.46 6.76
N TYR A 56 0.53 1.10 5.58
CA TYR A 56 -0.65 1.27 4.73
C TYR A 56 -0.46 0.56 3.41
N CYS A 57 -1.54 -0.04 2.91
CA CYS A 57 -1.62 -0.62 1.56
C CYS A 57 -2.66 0.15 0.76
N MET A 58 -2.24 0.72 -0.37
CA MET A 58 -3.10 1.51 -1.25
C MET A 58 -3.37 0.79 -2.56
N SER A 59 -4.60 0.90 -3.03
CA SER A 59 -4.99 0.36 -4.33
C SER A 59 -6.08 1.25 -4.96
N VAL A 60 -6.10 1.29 -6.29
CA VAL A 60 -7.20 1.90 -7.05
C VAL A 60 -8.34 0.88 -7.12
N ASN A 61 -8.97 0.69 -5.97
CA ASN A 61 -10.17 -0.12 -5.78
C ASN A 61 -11.09 0.65 -4.84
N ASP A 62 -12.39 0.36 -4.91
CA ASP A 62 -13.33 0.97 -3.98
C ASP A 62 -13.19 0.36 -2.56
N LYS A 63 -13.83 1.02 -1.59
CA LYS A 63 -13.76 0.61 -0.19
C LYS A 63 -14.33 -0.79 0.07
N HIS A 64 -15.31 -1.22 -0.71
CA HIS A 64 -15.94 -2.52 -0.52
C HIS A 64 -15.01 -3.65 -0.93
N VAL A 65 -14.35 -3.50 -2.08
CA VAL A 65 -13.35 -4.45 -2.58
C VAL A 65 -12.16 -4.52 -1.64
N MET A 66 -11.61 -3.35 -1.24
CA MET A 66 -10.47 -3.31 -0.32
C MET A 66 -10.79 -3.94 1.03
N LYS A 67 -11.95 -3.64 1.58
CA LYS A 67 -12.37 -4.24 2.86
C LYS A 67 -12.47 -5.75 2.76
N SER A 68 -13.11 -6.26 1.72
CA SER A 68 -13.26 -7.70 1.50
C SER A 68 -11.91 -8.38 1.34
N TRP A 69 -11.01 -7.77 0.58
CA TRP A 69 -9.68 -8.31 0.36
C TRP A 69 -8.85 -8.38 1.65
N LEU A 70 -8.86 -7.31 2.43
CA LEU A 70 -8.12 -7.25 3.69
C LEU A 70 -8.63 -8.27 4.71
N ILE A 71 -9.95 -8.43 4.79
CA ILE A 71 -10.58 -9.41 5.70
C ILE A 71 -10.27 -10.86 5.29
N SER A 72 -9.97 -11.11 4.01
CA SER A 72 -9.62 -12.45 3.52
C SER A 72 -8.31 -12.99 4.10
N TYR A 73 -7.47 -12.12 4.66
CA TYR A 73 -6.27 -12.52 5.41
C TYR A 73 -6.60 -12.75 6.89
N SER A 74 -5.60 -13.08 7.70
CA SER A 74 -5.85 -13.30 9.14
C SER A 74 -6.37 -12.04 9.81
N ASP A 75 -7.28 -12.18 10.77
CA ASP A 75 -7.92 -11.06 11.47
C ASP A 75 -6.96 -10.24 12.32
N ASP A 76 -5.78 -10.77 12.60
CA ASP A 76 -4.81 -10.14 13.50
C ASP A 76 -3.79 -9.25 12.79
N HIS A 77 -3.80 -9.17 11.45
CA HIS A 77 -2.94 -8.22 10.76
C HIS A 77 -3.41 -6.78 11.03
N LYS A 78 -2.45 -5.86 11.12
CA LYS A 78 -2.71 -4.46 11.45
C LYS A 78 -2.43 -3.50 10.29
N ILE A 79 -2.27 -4.02 9.09
CA ILE A 79 -2.06 -3.21 7.89
C ILE A 79 -3.37 -2.50 7.55
N ILE A 80 -3.29 -1.19 7.34
CA ILE A 80 -4.43 -0.34 7.07
C ILE A 80 -4.57 -0.16 5.55
N GLY A 81 -5.77 -0.40 5.02
CA GLY A 81 -6.05 -0.20 3.61
C GLY A 81 -6.41 1.24 3.28
N ILE A 82 -5.93 1.71 2.13
CA ILE A 82 -6.37 2.98 1.53
C ILE A 82 -7.04 2.64 0.21
N ALA A 83 -8.36 2.87 0.15
CA ALA A 83 -9.15 2.64 -1.05
C ALA A 83 -9.16 3.93 -1.89
N ASP A 84 -8.25 4.02 -2.85
CA ASP A 84 -8.12 5.16 -3.74
C ASP A 84 -8.96 4.96 -5.02
N GLY A 85 -10.28 4.79 -4.83
CA GLY A 85 -11.20 4.38 -5.90
C GLY A 85 -11.22 5.31 -7.10
N ASN A 86 -11.02 6.60 -6.89
CA ASN A 86 -10.95 7.59 -7.98
C ASN A 86 -9.52 7.88 -8.45
N ALA A 87 -8.55 7.16 -7.94
CA ALA A 87 -7.13 7.33 -8.25
C ALA A 87 -6.60 8.75 -7.94
N GLU A 88 -7.21 9.45 -7.00
CA GLU A 88 -6.82 10.83 -6.66
C GLU A 88 -5.42 10.89 -6.05
N ILE A 89 -5.15 10.03 -5.07
CA ILE A 89 -3.84 9.95 -4.42
C ILE A 89 -2.80 9.42 -5.40
N THR A 90 -3.14 8.39 -6.15
CA THR A 90 -2.27 7.79 -7.16
C THR A 90 -1.84 8.81 -8.20
N LYS A 91 -2.77 9.65 -8.69
CA LYS A 91 -2.47 10.74 -9.61
C LYS A 91 -1.59 11.81 -8.96
N HIS A 92 -1.89 12.16 -7.73
CA HIS A 92 -1.14 13.18 -7.00
C HIS A 92 0.36 12.84 -6.91
N PHE A 93 0.68 11.56 -6.67
CA PHE A 93 2.05 11.09 -6.61
C PHE A 93 2.63 10.68 -7.96
N ASN A 94 1.90 10.88 -9.06
CA ASN A 94 2.30 10.47 -10.41
C ASN A 94 2.62 8.97 -10.52
N LEU A 95 1.77 8.15 -9.93
CA LEU A 95 1.95 6.69 -9.87
C LEU A 95 0.92 5.91 -10.69
N ILE A 96 0.21 6.59 -11.60
CA ILE A 96 -0.77 5.93 -12.48
C ILE A 96 -0.04 4.97 -13.43
N SER A 97 -0.58 3.77 -13.52
CA SER A 97 -0.16 2.74 -14.47
C SER A 97 -1.32 2.39 -15.39
N ASP A 98 -1.09 2.45 -16.70
CA ASP A 98 -2.09 2.07 -17.70
C ASP A 98 -2.10 0.54 -17.82
N LYS A 99 -3.18 -0.07 -17.38
CA LYS A 99 -3.41 -1.52 -17.44
C LYS A 99 -4.53 -1.89 -18.41
N THR A 100 -4.81 -1.04 -19.39
CA THR A 100 -5.88 -1.28 -20.37
C THR A 100 -5.66 -2.55 -21.18
N LYS A 101 -4.42 -2.91 -21.45
CA LYS A 101 -4.09 -4.19 -22.13
C LYS A 101 -4.56 -5.41 -21.32
N ASN A 102 -4.66 -5.30 -20.01
CA ASN A 102 -5.12 -6.37 -19.12
C ASN A 102 -6.59 -6.21 -18.76
N HIS A 103 -7.30 -5.29 -19.41
CA HIS A 103 -8.70 -4.96 -19.12
C HIS A 103 -8.92 -4.47 -17.69
N MET A 104 -7.93 -3.80 -17.12
CA MET A 104 -7.97 -3.29 -15.75
C MET A 104 -8.06 -1.76 -15.67
N GLY A 105 -8.01 -1.08 -16.81
CA GLY A 105 -8.03 0.37 -16.86
C GLY A 105 -6.77 1.00 -16.27
N PHE A 106 -6.95 2.10 -15.56
CA PHE A 106 -5.84 2.81 -14.90
C PHE A 106 -5.77 2.39 -13.43
N ARG A 107 -4.61 1.95 -13.02
CA ARG A 107 -4.35 1.44 -11.66
C ARG A 107 -3.12 2.13 -11.08
N SER A 108 -2.82 1.82 -9.83
CA SER A 108 -1.56 2.24 -9.22
C SER A 108 -0.41 1.40 -9.76
N SER A 109 0.74 2.02 -9.97
CA SER A 109 2.00 1.31 -10.06
C SER A 109 2.24 0.55 -8.74
N ARG A 110 3.06 -0.50 -8.79
CA ARG A 110 3.52 -1.16 -7.58
C ARG A 110 4.70 -0.37 -7.03
N PHE A 111 4.59 0.06 -5.77
CA PHE A 111 5.61 0.93 -5.17
C PHE A 111 5.66 0.75 -3.66
N VAL A 112 6.67 1.34 -3.03
CA VAL A 112 6.73 1.56 -1.59
C VAL A 112 7.31 2.94 -1.30
N MET A 113 6.75 3.62 -0.30
CA MET A 113 7.24 4.91 0.22
C MET A 113 7.52 4.80 1.70
N ILE A 114 8.53 5.55 2.15
CA ILE A 114 8.70 5.92 3.56
C ILE A 114 8.34 7.39 3.66
N ILE A 115 7.39 7.70 4.53
CA ILE A 115 6.91 9.07 4.76
C ILE A 115 7.13 9.41 6.23
N ILE A 116 7.78 10.53 6.50
CA ILE A 116 7.97 11.04 7.87
C ILE A 116 7.37 12.43 7.94
N ASN A 117 6.37 12.60 8.79
CA ASN A 117 5.67 13.88 8.97
C ASN A 117 5.26 14.51 7.63
N ASN A 118 4.57 13.77 6.80
CA ASN A 118 4.09 14.17 5.46
C ASN A 118 5.19 14.45 4.43
N GLN A 119 6.44 14.10 4.70
CA GLN A 119 7.53 14.23 3.74
C GLN A 119 7.94 12.86 3.21
N ILE A 120 7.99 12.70 1.90
CA ILE A 120 8.46 11.47 1.27
C ILE A 120 9.98 11.41 1.43
N ILE A 121 10.46 10.44 2.20
CA ILE A 121 11.88 10.23 2.44
C ILE A 121 12.46 9.25 1.42
N SER A 122 11.68 8.26 1.01
CA SER A 122 12.08 7.26 0.04
C SER A 122 10.87 6.85 -0.79
N LEU A 123 11.08 6.69 -2.10
CA LEU A 123 10.07 6.17 -3.02
C LEU A 123 10.76 5.21 -3.97
N LYS A 124 10.28 3.96 -4.01
CA LYS A 124 10.77 2.93 -4.93
C LYS A 124 9.61 2.38 -5.73
N ILE A 125 9.70 2.46 -7.05
CA ILE A 125 8.67 2.05 -7.98
C ILE A 125 9.16 0.82 -8.74
N GLU A 126 8.33 -0.23 -8.78
CA GLU A 126 8.64 -1.43 -9.56
C GLU A 126 8.53 -1.18 -11.05
N ASN A 127 9.34 -1.90 -11.82
CA ASN A 127 9.09 -2.03 -13.24
C ASN A 127 7.81 -2.86 -13.45
N PRO A 128 7.05 -2.63 -14.54
CA PRO A 128 5.83 -3.41 -14.79
C PRO A 128 6.05 -4.92 -14.71
N GLY A 129 5.23 -5.60 -13.94
CA GLY A 129 5.29 -7.05 -13.75
C GLY A 129 6.34 -7.56 -12.78
N GLU A 130 7.13 -6.69 -12.16
CA GLU A 130 8.17 -7.07 -11.20
C GLU A 130 7.75 -6.89 -9.75
N LEU A 131 8.39 -7.64 -8.85
CA LEU A 131 8.28 -7.49 -7.41
C LEU A 131 9.68 -7.67 -6.80
N ASN A 132 10.43 -6.59 -6.68
CA ASN A 132 11.82 -6.59 -6.18
C ASN A 132 12.06 -5.47 -5.17
N VAL A 133 11.85 -4.22 -5.58
CA VAL A 133 12.24 -3.05 -4.79
C VAL A 133 11.20 -2.64 -3.76
N SER A 134 9.93 -3.05 -3.93
CA SER A 134 8.82 -2.65 -3.06
C SER A 134 8.45 -3.71 -2.01
N THR A 135 9.21 -4.79 -1.92
CA THR A 135 8.95 -5.85 -0.93
C THR A 135 9.22 -5.38 0.49
N ALA A 136 8.59 -6.06 1.45
CA ALA A 136 8.82 -5.80 2.87
C ALA A 136 10.30 -6.05 3.26
N GLU A 137 10.91 -7.09 2.71
CA GLU A 137 12.33 -7.38 2.93
C GLU A 137 13.21 -6.24 2.44
N ASN A 138 12.89 -5.67 1.29
CA ASN A 138 13.69 -4.60 0.72
C ASN A 138 13.54 -3.29 1.48
N ILE A 139 12.32 -2.90 1.85
CA ILE A 139 12.09 -1.67 2.60
C ILE A 139 12.70 -1.72 3.99
N LEU A 140 12.73 -2.90 4.60
CA LEU A 140 13.30 -3.08 5.93
C LEU A 140 14.78 -2.67 5.98
N LYS A 141 15.50 -2.83 4.87
CA LYS A 141 16.90 -2.41 4.76
C LYS A 141 17.08 -0.89 4.81
N ASP A 142 16.05 -0.13 4.45
CA ASP A 142 16.09 1.33 4.40
C ASP A 142 15.56 1.99 5.67
N LEU A 143 15.07 1.21 6.60
CA LEU A 143 14.48 1.71 7.85
C LEU A 143 15.47 1.80 9.00
#